data_3e65e424d25e70f9436a7bffd39ef5cd
#
_entry.id   3e65e424d25e70f9436a7bffd39ef5cd
#
_cell.length_a   1.000
_cell.length_b   1.000
_cell.length_c   1.000
_cell.angle_alpha   90.00
_cell.angle_beta   90.00
_cell.angle_gamma   90.00
#
_symmetry.space_group_name_H-M   'P 1'
#
loop_
_entity.id
_entity.type
_entity.pdbx_description
1 polymer ?
#
loop_
_entity_poly.entity_id
_entity_poly.type
_entity_poly.pdbx_seq_one_letter_code
_entity_poly.pdbx_strand_id
1 'polypeptide(L)'
;MTRFLLCSFALVLLYPSGIDMYLVGLPRIAQDLGASEAQLHIAFSVYLAGMASAMLFAGRIADRSGRKPVAIVGAAIFVIASLLCAQAHTSSHFLIGRFIQGIGAGSCYVVAFAILRDTLDDRRRAKVLSLLNGITCIIPVLAPVLGHLIMLKYPWQSLFYTMTGMCVMVAVLSVFILRETRPTAPPQAASPQHDAGESLLNRFFLSRLLITTLSVTVILTYVNVSPVLMMEEMGFDRGTYSMAMA
;
A
#
# COMPACT_ATOMS: atom_id res chain seq x y z
N MET A 1 -14.16 19.36 5.35
CA MET A 1 -13.64 18.26 6.17
C MET A 1 -13.86 16.91 5.50
N THR A 2 -15.06 16.50 5.16
CA THR A 2 -15.39 15.21 4.50
C THR A 2 -14.59 14.94 3.22
N ARG A 3 -14.30 15.98 2.42
CA ARG A 3 -13.56 15.86 1.14
C ARG A 3 -12.11 15.38 1.31
N PHE A 4 -11.40 15.88 2.33
CA PHE A 4 -10.03 15.45 2.62
C PHE A 4 -9.98 14.01 3.13
N LEU A 5 -10.96 13.64 3.97
CA LEU A 5 -11.09 12.27 4.44
C LEU A 5 -11.30 11.32 3.27
N LEU A 6 -12.24 11.64 2.37
CA LEU A 6 -12.52 10.81 1.19
C LEU A 6 -11.25 10.58 0.34
N CYS A 7 -10.51 11.67 0.02
CA CYS A 7 -9.27 11.56 -0.74
C CYS A 7 -8.21 10.73 0.00
N SER A 8 -8.03 10.96 1.32
CA SER A 8 -7.04 10.20 2.10
C SER A 8 -7.40 8.72 2.16
N PHE A 9 -8.68 8.38 2.36
CA PHE A 9 -9.14 6.99 2.32
C PHE A 9 -8.89 6.35 0.95
N ALA A 10 -9.26 7.04 -0.13
CA ALA A 10 -9.05 6.55 -1.49
C ALA A 10 -7.56 6.31 -1.81
N LEU A 11 -6.66 7.21 -1.36
CA LEU A 11 -5.22 7.07 -1.54
C LEU A 11 -4.65 5.88 -0.74
N VAL A 12 -5.13 5.66 0.49
CA VAL A 12 -4.67 4.53 1.32
C VAL A 12 -5.10 3.19 0.72
N LEU A 13 -6.30 3.11 0.13
CA LEU A 13 -6.83 1.86 -0.44
C LEU A 13 -6.02 1.35 -1.65
N LEU A 14 -5.24 2.19 -2.32
CA LEU A 14 -4.38 1.75 -3.43
C LEU A 14 -3.32 0.73 -2.97
N TYR A 15 -2.80 0.88 -1.76
CA TYR A 15 -1.79 -0.01 -1.21
C TYR A 15 -2.28 -1.46 -1.09
N PRO A 16 -3.33 -1.79 -0.31
CA PRO A 16 -3.77 -3.16 -0.15
C PRO A 16 -4.39 -3.72 -1.45
N SER A 17 -5.08 -2.89 -2.25
CA SER A 17 -5.59 -3.34 -3.55
C SER A 17 -4.48 -3.82 -4.47
N GLY A 18 -3.34 -3.13 -4.49
CA GLY A 18 -2.16 -3.52 -5.25
C GLY A 18 -1.51 -4.82 -4.76
N ILE A 19 -1.70 -5.20 -3.49
CA ILE A 19 -1.16 -6.44 -2.91
C ILE A 19 -2.10 -7.61 -3.13
N ASP A 20 -3.37 -7.47 -2.80
CA ASP A 20 -4.23 -8.62 -2.58
C ASP A 20 -5.01 -9.04 -3.84
N MET A 21 -5.32 -8.08 -4.72
CA MET A 21 -6.17 -8.36 -5.88
C MET A 21 -5.51 -9.29 -6.91
N TYR A 22 -4.18 -9.21 -7.13
CA TYR A 22 -3.51 -10.01 -8.14
C TYR A 22 -3.16 -11.42 -7.67
N LEU A 23 -3.16 -11.68 -6.35
CA LEU A 23 -2.79 -12.98 -5.79
C LEU A 23 -3.62 -14.13 -6.36
N VAL A 24 -4.91 -13.89 -6.62
CA VAL A 24 -5.80 -14.89 -7.24
C VAL A 24 -5.36 -15.27 -8.65
N GLY A 25 -4.74 -14.32 -9.37
CA GLY A 25 -4.24 -14.54 -10.72
C GLY A 25 -2.84 -15.15 -10.77
N LEU A 26 -2.15 -15.30 -9.65
CA LEU A 26 -0.74 -15.67 -9.60
C LEU A 26 -0.39 -16.94 -10.38
N PRO A 27 -1.14 -18.06 -10.26
CA PRO A 27 -0.85 -19.28 -11.03
C PRO A 27 -0.97 -19.07 -12.56
N ARG A 28 -1.96 -18.26 -12.97
CA ARG A 28 -2.16 -17.98 -14.40
C ARG A 28 -1.08 -17.05 -14.95
N ILE A 29 -0.71 -16.02 -14.16
CA ILE A 29 0.41 -15.13 -14.48
C ILE A 29 1.70 -15.92 -14.62
N ALA A 30 1.94 -16.91 -13.73
CA ALA A 30 3.11 -17.79 -13.82
C ALA A 30 3.17 -18.54 -15.14
N GLN A 31 2.06 -19.18 -15.52
CA GLN A 31 1.94 -19.91 -16.77
C GLN A 31 2.19 -19.03 -18.00
N ASP A 32 1.50 -17.88 -18.06
CA ASP A 32 1.57 -16.98 -19.23
C ASP A 32 2.93 -16.29 -19.37
N LEU A 33 3.64 -16.03 -18.26
CA LEU A 33 4.99 -15.43 -18.28
C LEU A 33 6.13 -16.45 -18.29
N GLY A 34 5.84 -17.74 -18.30
CA GLY A 34 6.84 -18.81 -18.27
C GLY A 34 7.72 -18.77 -17.00
N ALA A 35 7.16 -18.31 -15.88
CA ALA A 35 7.84 -18.17 -14.61
C ALA A 35 7.42 -19.28 -13.64
N SER A 36 8.31 -19.67 -12.72
CA SER A 36 7.91 -20.50 -11.59
C SER A 36 7.05 -19.70 -10.60
N GLU A 37 6.16 -20.38 -9.87
CA GLU A 37 5.37 -19.75 -8.81
C GLU A 37 6.27 -19.06 -7.78
N ALA A 38 7.39 -19.69 -7.42
CA ALA A 38 8.38 -19.13 -6.51
C ALA A 38 8.95 -17.79 -7.02
N GLN A 39 9.20 -17.65 -8.33
CA GLN A 39 9.65 -16.39 -8.90
C GLN A 39 8.58 -15.29 -8.80
N LEU A 40 7.30 -15.64 -8.88
CA LEU A 40 6.23 -14.66 -8.77
C LEU A 40 5.88 -14.32 -7.32
N HIS A 41 6.16 -15.18 -6.35
CA HIS A 41 6.10 -14.80 -4.93
C HIS A 41 7.04 -13.63 -4.58
N ILE A 42 8.16 -13.51 -5.31
CA ILE A 42 9.06 -12.35 -5.20
C ILE A 42 8.35 -11.05 -5.60
N ALA A 43 7.33 -11.09 -6.46
CA ALA A 43 6.59 -9.90 -6.89
C ALA A 43 5.94 -9.14 -5.71
N PHE A 44 5.51 -9.86 -4.69
CA PHE A 44 5.02 -9.27 -3.43
C PHE A 44 6.13 -8.50 -2.72
N SER A 45 7.30 -9.13 -2.53
CA SER A 45 8.44 -8.51 -1.86
C SER A 45 8.99 -7.31 -2.64
N VAL A 46 9.03 -7.41 -3.97
CA VAL A 46 9.47 -6.34 -4.87
C VAL A 46 8.53 -5.13 -4.80
N TYR A 47 7.22 -5.36 -4.74
CA TYR A 47 6.24 -4.30 -4.54
C TYR A 47 6.45 -3.58 -3.19
N LEU A 48 6.63 -4.35 -2.11
CA LEU A 48 6.90 -3.79 -0.78
C LEU A 48 8.24 -3.04 -0.73
N ALA A 49 9.27 -3.52 -1.42
CA ALA A 49 10.55 -2.82 -1.54
C ALA A 49 10.40 -1.47 -2.25
N GLY A 50 9.62 -1.42 -3.34
CA GLY A 50 9.27 -0.18 -4.01
C GLY A 50 8.52 0.79 -3.09
N MET A 51 7.54 0.29 -2.36
CA MET A 51 6.77 1.05 -1.39
C MET A 51 7.64 1.62 -0.26
N ALA A 52 8.49 0.78 0.34
CA ALA A 52 9.42 1.20 1.40
C ALA A 52 10.39 2.28 0.90
N SER A 53 10.94 2.09 -0.31
CA SER A 53 11.82 3.08 -0.94
C SER A 53 11.12 4.44 -1.10
N ALA A 54 9.87 4.44 -1.60
CA ALA A 54 9.09 5.66 -1.75
C ALA A 54 8.80 6.33 -0.40
N MET A 55 8.46 5.56 0.63
CA MET A 55 8.14 6.08 1.96
C MET A 55 9.30 6.87 2.58
N LEU A 56 10.54 6.50 2.30
CA LEU A 56 11.72 7.21 2.81
C LEU A 56 11.84 8.65 2.26
N PHE A 57 11.39 8.87 1.03
CA PHE A 57 11.59 10.14 0.33
C PHE A 57 10.30 10.94 0.13
N ALA A 58 9.16 10.27 -0.09
CA ALA A 58 7.89 10.91 -0.41
C ALA A 58 7.43 11.90 0.67
N GLY A 59 7.68 11.60 1.95
CA GLY A 59 7.38 12.51 3.05
C GLY A 59 8.12 13.84 2.91
N ARG A 60 9.44 13.79 2.70
CA ARG A 60 10.27 15.00 2.53
C ARG A 60 9.88 15.78 1.28
N ILE A 61 9.59 15.08 0.19
CA ILE A 61 9.15 15.71 -1.05
C ILE A 61 7.79 16.40 -0.82
N ALA A 62 6.85 15.74 -0.15
CA ALA A 62 5.55 16.30 0.17
C ALA A 62 5.63 17.51 1.13
N ASP A 63 6.60 17.53 2.05
CA ASP A 63 6.86 18.67 2.93
C ASP A 63 7.39 19.89 2.13
N ARG A 64 8.15 19.66 1.06
CA ARG A 64 8.72 20.72 0.22
C ARG A 64 7.80 21.16 -0.91
N SER A 65 7.26 20.22 -1.67
CA SER A 65 6.49 20.48 -2.89
C SER A 65 4.99 20.59 -2.65
N GLY A 66 4.50 20.19 -1.48
CA GLY A 66 3.08 20.14 -1.16
C GLY A 66 2.52 18.72 -1.20
N ARG A 67 1.36 18.53 -0.55
CA ARG A 67 0.70 17.21 -0.45
C ARG A 67 0.01 16.83 -1.76
N LYS A 68 -0.68 17.78 -2.37
CA LYS A 68 -1.45 17.55 -3.60
C LYS A 68 -0.58 17.12 -4.78
N PRO A 69 0.55 17.78 -5.13
CA PRO A 69 1.40 17.33 -6.23
C PRO A 69 1.92 15.91 -6.04
N VAL A 70 2.37 15.55 -4.83
CA VAL A 70 2.92 14.21 -4.57
C VAL A 70 1.84 13.14 -4.63
N ALA A 71 0.60 13.42 -4.18
CA ALA A 71 -0.53 12.51 -4.34
C ALA A 71 -0.83 12.23 -5.83
N ILE A 72 -0.86 13.28 -6.66
CA ILE A 72 -1.14 13.16 -8.10
C ILE A 72 -0.02 12.39 -8.81
N VAL A 73 1.24 12.74 -8.55
CA VAL A 73 2.39 12.05 -9.15
C VAL A 73 2.46 10.59 -8.70
N GLY A 74 2.25 10.31 -7.41
CA GLY A 74 2.20 8.95 -6.89
C GLY A 74 1.09 8.11 -7.55
N ALA A 75 -0.10 8.68 -7.71
CA ALA A 75 -1.19 8.02 -8.41
C ALA A 75 -0.87 7.81 -9.90
N ALA A 76 -0.26 8.78 -10.59
CA ALA A 76 0.17 8.63 -11.98
C ALA A 76 1.21 7.50 -12.14
N ILE A 77 2.19 7.43 -11.24
CA ILE A 77 3.18 6.33 -11.21
C ILE A 77 2.47 4.99 -11.04
N PHE A 78 1.51 4.88 -10.13
CA PHE A 78 0.76 3.64 -9.92
C PHE A 78 -0.05 3.23 -11.16
N VAL A 79 -0.71 4.18 -11.84
CA VAL A 79 -1.45 3.95 -13.10
C VAL A 79 -0.52 3.40 -14.17
N ILE A 80 0.60 4.09 -14.43
CA ILE A 80 1.57 3.68 -15.47
C ILE A 80 2.12 2.29 -15.14
N ALA A 81 2.50 2.05 -13.89
CA ALA A 81 3.04 0.77 -13.47
C ALA A 81 2.01 -0.37 -13.54
N SER A 82 0.75 -0.11 -13.23
CA SER A 82 -0.33 -1.09 -13.39
C SER A 82 -0.52 -1.46 -14.86
N LEU A 83 -0.47 -0.50 -15.77
CA LEU A 83 -0.50 -0.77 -17.21
C LEU A 83 0.72 -1.56 -17.69
N LEU A 84 1.92 -1.25 -17.17
CA LEU A 84 3.13 -2.04 -17.46
C LEU A 84 2.99 -3.49 -16.98
N CYS A 85 2.43 -3.72 -15.80
CA CYS A 85 2.15 -5.06 -15.32
C CYS A 85 1.14 -5.79 -16.19
N ALA A 86 0.06 -5.11 -16.63
CA ALA A 86 -0.97 -5.70 -17.51
C ALA A 86 -0.40 -6.10 -18.87
N GLN A 87 0.61 -5.39 -19.38
CA GLN A 87 1.24 -5.63 -20.67
C GLN A 87 2.55 -6.40 -20.57
N ALA A 88 2.86 -7.00 -19.41
CA ALA A 88 4.08 -7.73 -19.23
C ALA A 88 4.06 -9.04 -20.03
N HIS A 89 5.13 -9.30 -20.80
CA HIS A 89 5.36 -10.53 -21.56
C HIS A 89 6.46 -11.39 -20.94
N THR A 90 7.16 -10.89 -19.93
CA THR A 90 8.22 -11.61 -19.21
C THR A 90 8.10 -11.35 -17.72
N SER A 91 8.57 -12.29 -16.91
CA SER A 91 8.60 -12.15 -15.45
C SER A 91 9.40 -10.93 -15.00
N SER A 92 10.50 -10.60 -15.68
CA SER A 92 11.32 -9.41 -15.36
C SER A 92 10.57 -8.11 -15.57
N HIS A 93 9.85 -7.97 -16.70
CA HIS A 93 9.00 -6.79 -16.94
C HIS A 93 7.90 -6.66 -15.88
N PHE A 94 7.29 -7.78 -15.52
CA PHE A 94 6.27 -7.81 -14.48
C PHE A 94 6.84 -7.35 -13.12
N LEU A 95 8.00 -7.86 -12.71
CA LEU A 95 8.65 -7.49 -11.45
C LEU A 95 9.06 -6.00 -11.42
N ILE A 96 9.60 -5.47 -12.53
CA ILE A 96 9.89 -4.04 -12.65
C ILE A 96 8.61 -3.21 -12.49
N GLY A 97 7.54 -3.60 -13.17
CA GLY A 97 6.23 -2.97 -13.02
C GLY A 97 5.74 -2.99 -11.59
N ARG A 98 5.89 -4.11 -10.88
CA ARG A 98 5.53 -4.26 -9.45
C ARG A 98 6.34 -3.33 -8.55
N PHE A 99 7.64 -3.19 -8.79
CA PHE A 99 8.48 -2.25 -8.04
C PHE A 99 8.00 -0.80 -8.20
N ILE A 100 7.81 -0.37 -9.45
CA ILE A 100 7.33 0.99 -9.76
C ILE A 100 5.92 1.22 -9.20
N GLN A 101 5.05 0.20 -9.27
CA GLN A 101 3.70 0.26 -8.69
C GLN A 101 3.76 0.45 -7.16
N GLY A 102 4.70 -0.22 -6.48
CA GLY A 102 4.99 -0.02 -5.06
C GLY A 102 5.40 1.42 -4.75
N ILE A 103 6.27 2.02 -5.58
CA ILE A 103 6.67 3.44 -5.43
C ILE A 103 5.42 4.36 -5.47
N GLY A 104 4.54 4.16 -6.44
CA GLY A 104 3.29 4.92 -6.54
C GLY A 104 2.41 4.78 -5.31
N ALA A 105 2.16 3.54 -4.87
CA ALA A 105 1.37 3.22 -3.70
C ALA A 105 1.95 3.82 -2.41
N GLY A 106 3.26 3.66 -2.18
CA GLY A 106 3.96 4.20 -1.02
C GLY A 106 3.90 5.72 -0.94
N SER A 107 4.05 6.40 -2.09
CA SER A 107 3.90 7.85 -2.17
C SER A 107 2.49 8.31 -1.80
N CYS A 108 1.46 7.66 -2.33
CA CYS A 108 0.06 7.93 -2.01
C CYS A 108 -0.24 7.67 -0.52
N TYR A 109 0.27 6.57 0.02
CA TYR A 109 0.09 6.18 1.41
C TYR A 109 0.65 7.23 2.38
N VAL A 110 1.92 7.62 2.21
CA VAL A 110 2.57 8.64 3.06
C VAL A 110 1.82 9.97 3.01
N VAL A 111 1.44 10.40 1.81
CA VAL A 111 0.71 11.67 1.64
C VAL A 111 -0.67 11.63 2.27
N ALA A 112 -1.38 10.51 2.19
CA ALA A 112 -2.67 10.37 2.85
C ALA A 112 -2.58 10.59 4.37
N PHE A 113 -1.58 10.00 5.02
CA PHE A 113 -1.34 10.21 6.45
C PHE A 113 -0.88 11.64 6.76
N ALA A 114 -0.08 12.26 5.89
CA ALA A 114 0.31 13.65 6.03
C ALA A 114 -0.91 14.59 5.97
N ILE A 115 -1.83 14.39 5.02
CA ILE A 115 -3.08 15.15 4.91
C ILE A 115 -3.91 15.01 6.19
N LEU A 116 -4.06 13.79 6.72
CA LEU A 116 -4.81 13.55 7.95
C LEU A 116 -4.17 14.24 9.15
N ARG A 117 -2.83 14.25 9.23
CA ARG A 117 -2.08 14.95 10.27
C ARG A 117 -2.27 16.46 10.18
N ASP A 118 -2.23 17.02 8.98
CA ASP A 118 -2.29 18.47 8.74
C ASP A 118 -3.71 19.03 8.88
N THR A 119 -4.76 18.19 8.76
CA THR A 119 -6.16 18.63 8.73
C THR A 119 -7.00 18.27 9.95
N LEU A 120 -6.51 17.36 10.80
CA LEU A 120 -7.25 16.84 11.94
C LEU A 120 -6.53 17.12 13.27
N ASP A 121 -7.31 17.47 14.29
CA ASP A 121 -6.87 17.46 15.68
C ASP A 121 -6.59 16.03 16.17
N ASP A 122 -5.78 15.86 17.21
CA ASP A 122 -5.30 14.55 17.68
C ASP A 122 -6.42 13.56 17.98
N ARG A 123 -7.51 14.01 18.61
CA ARG A 123 -8.65 13.16 18.96
C ARG A 123 -9.39 12.63 17.73
N ARG A 124 -9.62 13.49 16.74
CA ARG A 124 -10.28 13.10 15.48
C ARG A 124 -9.37 12.26 14.63
N ARG A 125 -8.08 12.60 14.58
CA ARG A 125 -7.06 11.83 13.87
C ARG A 125 -6.99 10.40 14.39
N ALA A 126 -6.98 10.18 15.71
CA ALA A 126 -7.00 8.84 16.29
C ALA A 126 -8.23 8.03 15.85
N LYS A 127 -9.42 8.62 15.86
CA LYS A 127 -10.65 7.95 15.38
C LYS A 127 -10.58 7.59 13.89
N VAL A 128 -10.10 8.51 13.05
CA VAL A 128 -9.98 8.29 11.61
C VAL A 128 -8.94 7.22 11.30
N LEU A 129 -7.81 7.22 12.00
CA LEU A 129 -6.78 6.17 11.86
C LEU A 129 -7.30 4.79 12.28
N SER A 130 -8.08 4.69 13.37
CA SER A 130 -8.74 3.44 13.75
C SER A 130 -9.70 2.95 12.67
N LEU A 131 -10.49 3.84 12.08
CA LEU A 131 -11.41 3.49 10.99
C LEU A 131 -10.64 3.04 9.73
N LEU A 132 -9.57 3.75 9.37
CA LEU A 132 -8.67 3.36 8.27
C LEU A 132 -8.09 1.97 8.48
N ASN A 133 -7.57 1.69 9.66
CA ASN A 133 -7.03 0.37 9.99
C ASN A 133 -8.10 -0.72 9.89
N GLY A 134 -9.32 -0.47 10.37
CA GLY A 134 -10.44 -1.38 10.21
C GLY A 134 -10.77 -1.67 8.74
N ILE A 135 -10.81 -0.63 7.91
CA ILE A 135 -11.06 -0.77 6.47
C ILE A 135 -9.91 -1.52 5.78
N THR A 136 -8.67 -1.22 6.10
CA THR A 136 -7.51 -1.91 5.51
C THR A 136 -7.46 -3.39 5.88
N CYS A 137 -7.99 -3.81 7.03
CA CYS A 137 -8.15 -5.22 7.38
C CYS A 137 -9.23 -5.96 6.57
N ILE A 138 -10.21 -5.24 6.04
CA ILE A 138 -11.27 -5.84 5.21
C ILE A 138 -10.81 -6.07 3.76
N ILE A 139 -9.91 -5.24 3.24
CA ILE A 139 -9.44 -5.31 1.84
C ILE A 139 -8.81 -6.67 1.49
N PRO A 140 -7.94 -7.28 2.32
CA PRO A 140 -7.38 -8.61 2.02
C PRO A 140 -8.44 -9.71 1.84
N VAL A 141 -9.64 -9.51 2.39
CA VAL A 141 -10.77 -10.43 2.21
C VAL A 141 -11.53 -10.10 0.92
N LEU A 142 -11.80 -8.82 0.68
CA LEU A 142 -12.62 -8.39 -0.46
C LEU A 142 -11.84 -8.39 -1.78
N ALA A 143 -10.57 -8.02 -1.79
CA ALA A 143 -9.79 -7.89 -3.01
C ALA A 143 -9.61 -9.21 -3.77
N PRO A 144 -9.29 -10.35 -3.12
CA PRO A 144 -9.25 -11.65 -3.79
C PRO A 144 -10.62 -12.08 -4.34
N VAL A 145 -11.71 -11.80 -3.61
CA VAL A 145 -13.08 -12.11 -4.09
C VAL A 145 -13.38 -11.33 -5.35
N LEU A 146 -13.11 -10.02 -5.37
CA LEU A 146 -13.28 -9.19 -6.57
C LEU A 146 -12.37 -9.67 -7.70
N GLY A 147 -11.11 -10.00 -7.40
CA GLY A 147 -10.18 -10.55 -8.37
C GLY A 147 -10.69 -11.86 -8.99
N HIS A 148 -11.22 -12.76 -8.17
CA HIS A 148 -11.81 -14.01 -8.64
C HIS A 148 -13.01 -13.75 -9.56
N LEU A 149 -13.93 -12.89 -9.17
CA LEU A 149 -15.10 -12.54 -9.99
C LEU A 149 -14.72 -11.95 -11.35
N ILE A 150 -13.67 -11.11 -11.40
CA ILE A 150 -13.14 -10.58 -12.65
C ILE A 150 -12.58 -11.71 -13.51
N MET A 151 -11.79 -12.61 -12.93
CA MET A 151 -11.13 -13.71 -13.64
C MET A 151 -12.08 -14.80 -14.11
N LEU A 152 -13.34 -14.86 -13.65
CA LEU A 152 -14.36 -15.74 -14.20
C LEU A 152 -14.69 -15.43 -15.67
N LYS A 153 -14.53 -14.17 -16.10
CA LYS A 153 -14.91 -13.71 -17.44
C LYS A 153 -13.75 -13.12 -18.25
N TYR A 154 -12.71 -12.66 -17.58
CA TYR A 154 -11.62 -11.90 -18.19
C TYR A 154 -10.26 -12.49 -17.84
N PRO A 155 -9.24 -12.28 -18.68
CA PRO A 155 -7.88 -12.74 -18.40
C PRO A 155 -7.27 -11.96 -17.22
N TRP A 156 -6.18 -12.48 -16.63
CA TRP A 156 -5.52 -11.89 -15.44
C TRP A 156 -5.08 -10.44 -15.62
N GLN A 157 -4.77 -10.00 -16.83
CA GLN A 157 -4.44 -8.61 -17.14
C GLN A 157 -5.54 -7.63 -16.70
N SER A 158 -6.80 -8.09 -16.69
CA SER A 158 -7.95 -7.30 -16.28
C SER A 158 -7.88 -6.88 -14.82
N LEU A 159 -7.17 -7.62 -13.97
CA LEU A 159 -6.93 -7.24 -12.58
C LEU A 159 -6.15 -5.91 -12.52
N PHE A 160 -5.11 -5.79 -13.34
CA PHE A 160 -4.29 -4.58 -13.41
C PHE A 160 -5.01 -3.43 -14.12
N TYR A 161 -5.84 -3.70 -15.12
CA TYR A 161 -6.71 -2.67 -15.71
C TYR A 161 -7.76 -2.17 -14.71
N THR A 162 -8.29 -3.04 -13.87
CA THR A 162 -9.20 -2.63 -12.78
C THR A 162 -8.49 -1.74 -11.76
N MET A 163 -7.28 -2.11 -11.33
CA MET A 163 -6.44 -1.28 -10.46
C MET A 163 -6.12 0.07 -11.11
N THR A 164 -5.83 0.08 -12.42
CA THR A 164 -5.63 1.30 -13.21
C THR A 164 -6.87 2.20 -13.15
N GLY A 165 -8.05 1.66 -13.40
CA GLY A 165 -9.32 2.39 -13.34
C GLY A 165 -9.59 2.97 -11.95
N MET A 166 -9.40 2.17 -10.90
CA MET A 166 -9.52 2.64 -9.52
C MET A 166 -8.55 3.80 -9.23
N CYS A 167 -7.29 3.66 -9.63
CA CYS A 167 -6.28 4.69 -9.38
C CYS A 167 -6.52 5.95 -10.21
N VAL A 168 -6.98 5.84 -11.46
CA VAL A 168 -7.39 7.01 -12.26
C VAL A 168 -8.53 7.75 -11.56
N MET A 169 -9.52 7.05 -11.03
CA MET A 169 -10.58 7.68 -10.24
C MET A 169 -10.01 8.41 -9.01
N VAL A 170 -9.08 7.80 -8.29
CA VAL A 170 -8.40 8.43 -7.14
C VAL A 170 -7.59 9.65 -7.56
N ALA A 171 -6.89 9.58 -8.70
CA ALA A 171 -6.14 10.70 -9.25
C ALA A 171 -7.07 11.87 -9.62
N VAL A 172 -8.19 11.59 -10.30
CA VAL A 172 -9.23 12.58 -10.64
C VAL A 172 -9.80 13.22 -9.38
N LEU A 173 -10.17 12.43 -8.38
CA LEU A 173 -10.63 12.95 -7.09
C LEU A 173 -9.56 13.84 -6.44
N SER A 174 -8.29 13.45 -6.50
CA SER A 174 -7.18 14.22 -5.94
C SER A 174 -6.97 15.54 -6.68
N VAL A 175 -7.10 15.56 -8.00
CA VAL A 175 -6.99 16.79 -8.79
C VAL A 175 -8.10 17.79 -8.47
N PHE A 176 -9.37 17.35 -8.44
CA PHE A 176 -10.52 18.24 -8.33
C PHE A 176 -10.94 18.54 -6.89
N ILE A 177 -10.77 17.58 -5.97
CA ILE A 177 -11.29 17.68 -4.60
C ILE A 177 -10.20 18.04 -3.60
N LEU A 178 -8.98 17.52 -3.78
CA LEU A 178 -7.88 17.77 -2.86
C LEU A 178 -7.36 19.19 -3.05
N ARG A 179 -7.46 19.99 -1.98
CA ARG A 179 -6.76 21.27 -1.89
C ARG A 179 -5.40 21.03 -1.23
N GLU A 180 -4.44 21.92 -1.53
CA GLU A 180 -3.16 21.87 -0.83
C GLU A 180 -3.37 22.05 0.67
N THR A 181 -2.80 21.13 1.44
CA THR A 181 -2.94 21.10 2.91
C THR A 181 -1.64 21.42 3.63
N ARG A 182 -0.56 21.68 2.87
CA ARG A 182 0.72 22.07 3.44
C ARG A 182 0.55 23.29 4.33
N PRO A 183 1.01 23.27 5.60
CA PRO A 183 1.01 24.45 6.46
C PRO A 183 1.83 25.58 5.81
N THR A 184 1.23 26.75 5.68
CA THR A 184 1.87 27.92 5.04
C THR A 184 2.92 28.59 5.95
N ALA A 185 2.80 28.38 7.25
CA ALA A 185 3.81 28.82 8.20
C ALA A 185 4.94 27.75 8.26
N PRO A 186 6.22 28.16 8.29
CA PRO A 186 7.26 27.26 8.74
C PRO A 186 6.81 26.67 10.07
N PRO A 187 7.13 25.39 10.39
CA PRO A 187 6.84 24.86 11.70
C PRO A 187 7.29 25.94 12.69
N GLN A 188 6.34 26.52 13.42
CA GLN A 188 6.71 27.39 14.52
C GLN A 188 7.76 26.61 15.26
N ALA A 189 8.97 27.15 15.29
CA ALA A 189 10.06 26.55 16.03
C ALA A 189 9.44 26.15 17.37
N ALA A 190 9.22 24.85 17.53
CA ALA A 190 8.81 24.31 18.81
C ALA A 190 9.69 25.02 19.78
N SER A 191 9.08 25.74 20.74
CA SER A 191 9.74 26.58 21.72
C SER A 191 11.10 25.95 22.04
N PRO A 192 12.20 26.72 22.14
CA PRO A 192 13.57 26.19 22.16
C PRO A 192 13.92 25.35 23.40
N GLN A 193 12.96 24.62 23.93
CA GLN A 193 13.07 23.68 25.04
C GLN A 193 13.13 22.19 24.61
N HIS A 194 13.08 21.88 23.30
CA HIS A 194 13.53 20.57 22.88
C HIS A 194 14.94 20.73 22.33
N ASP A 195 15.88 20.30 23.14
CA ASP A 195 17.32 20.30 22.90
C ASP A 195 17.64 20.00 21.43
N ALA A 196 18.31 20.96 20.79
CA ALA A 196 18.86 20.85 19.44
C ALA A 196 19.99 19.79 19.32
N GLY A 197 19.96 18.78 20.18
CA GLY A 197 20.92 17.69 20.28
C GLY A 197 20.32 16.28 20.43
N GLU A 198 19.00 16.12 20.53
CA GLU A 198 18.45 14.76 20.53
C GLU A 198 18.57 14.13 19.13
N SER A 199 19.55 13.27 19.00
CA SER A 199 19.70 12.41 17.83
C SER A 199 18.39 11.68 17.55
N LEU A 200 17.92 11.72 16.28
CA LEU A 200 16.79 10.91 15.82
C LEU A 200 16.98 9.40 16.10
N LEU A 201 18.21 8.99 16.44
CA LEU A 201 18.60 7.65 16.86
C LEU A 201 18.61 7.48 18.39
N ASN A 202 17.74 8.17 19.10
CA ASN A 202 17.58 8.00 20.55
C ASN A 202 17.15 6.54 20.85
N ARG A 203 17.67 5.99 21.98
CA ARG A 203 17.33 4.62 22.46
C ARG A 203 15.82 4.39 22.52
N PHE A 204 15.05 5.39 22.90
CA PHE A 204 13.59 5.32 22.94
C PHE A 204 12.98 5.15 21.54
N PHE A 205 13.43 5.93 20.55
CA PHE A 205 12.99 5.80 19.15
C PHE A 205 13.38 4.43 18.58
N LEU A 206 14.65 4.02 18.77
CA LEU A 206 15.14 2.73 18.28
C LEU A 206 14.39 1.55 18.89
N SER A 207 14.09 1.57 20.19
CA SER A 207 13.32 0.50 20.83
C SER A 207 11.90 0.40 20.29
N ARG A 208 11.23 1.55 20.08
CA ARG A 208 9.89 1.60 19.48
C ARG A 208 9.89 1.10 18.04
N LEU A 209 10.87 1.55 17.25
CA LEU A 209 11.06 1.10 15.88
C LEU A 209 11.28 -0.42 15.84
N LEU A 210 12.15 -0.95 16.67
CA LEU A 210 12.45 -2.38 16.74
C LEU A 210 11.20 -3.19 17.10
N ILE A 211 10.48 -2.80 18.17
CA ILE A 211 9.26 -3.49 18.61
C ILE A 211 8.23 -3.49 17.49
N THR A 212 7.98 -2.34 16.86
CA THR A 212 6.98 -2.24 15.77
C THR A 212 7.39 -3.10 14.57
N THR A 213 8.66 -3.04 14.16
CA THR A 213 9.17 -3.83 13.03
C THR A 213 9.05 -5.32 13.31
N LEU A 214 9.49 -5.78 14.50
CA LEU A 214 9.39 -7.20 14.88
C LEU A 214 7.94 -7.67 14.92
N SER A 215 7.04 -6.87 15.50
CA SER A 215 5.61 -7.22 15.57
C SER A 215 4.99 -7.40 14.18
N VAL A 216 5.25 -6.46 13.27
CA VAL A 216 4.76 -6.55 11.89
C VAL A 216 5.40 -7.72 11.15
N THR A 217 6.70 -7.95 11.35
CA THR A 217 7.41 -9.09 10.71
C THR A 217 6.82 -10.42 11.14
N VAL A 218 6.53 -10.61 12.44
CA VAL A 218 5.91 -11.84 12.96
C VAL A 218 4.54 -12.08 12.31
N ILE A 219 3.70 -11.03 12.24
CA ILE A 219 2.37 -11.12 11.61
C ILE A 219 2.50 -11.49 10.13
N LEU A 220 3.35 -10.78 9.38
CA LEU A 220 3.54 -11.04 7.96
C LEU A 220 4.12 -12.42 7.69
N THR A 221 5.07 -12.87 8.51
CA THR A 221 5.64 -14.22 8.40
C THR A 221 4.57 -15.27 8.65
N TYR A 222 3.76 -15.10 9.72
CA TYR A 222 2.67 -16.03 10.02
C TYR A 222 1.67 -16.12 8.85
N VAL A 223 1.21 -14.99 8.33
CA VAL A 223 0.26 -14.95 7.21
C VAL A 223 0.83 -15.61 5.95
N ASN A 224 2.14 -15.45 5.68
CA ASN A 224 2.76 -16.04 4.49
C ASN A 224 3.05 -17.54 4.63
N VAL A 225 3.43 -17.99 5.83
CA VAL A 225 3.86 -19.38 6.07
C VAL A 225 2.68 -20.28 6.44
N SER A 226 1.65 -19.74 7.10
CA SER A 226 0.52 -20.52 7.61
C SER A 226 -0.21 -21.35 6.54
N PRO A 227 -0.44 -20.88 5.28
CA PRO A 227 -1.10 -21.72 4.27
C PRO A 227 -0.28 -22.97 3.93
N VAL A 228 1.02 -22.79 3.72
CA VAL A 228 1.94 -23.89 3.40
C VAL A 228 1.98 -24.88 4.54
N LEU A 229 2.23 -24.41 5.77
CA LEU A 229 2.32 -25.27 6.94
C LEU A 229 1.02 -26.03 7.22
N MET A 230 -0.12 -25.33 7.20
CA MET A 230 -1.40 -25.94 7.57
C MET A 230 -1.98 -26.82 6.47
N MET A 231 -1.84 -26.42 5.20
CA MET A 231 -2.45 -27.18 4.10
C MET A 231 -1.52 -28.25 3.53
N GLU A 232 -0.22 -27.99 3.38
CA GLU A 232 0.72 -28.95 2.80
C GLU A 232 1.30 -29.92 3.83
N GLU A 233 1.71 -29.43 5.03
CA GLU A 233 2.34 -30.30 6.01
C GLU A 233 1.34 -30.93 7.00
N MET A 234 0.32 -30.15 7.43
CA MET A 234 -0.69 -30.64 8.38
C MET A 234 -1.92 -31.24 7.69
N GLY A 235 -2.04 -31.13 6.34
CA GLY A 235 -3.10 -31.74 5.56
C GLY A 235 -4.50 -31.13 5.81
N PHE A 236 -4.56 -29.88 6.29
CA PHE A 236 -5.84 -29.21 6.47
C PHE A 236 -6.46 -28.88 5.11
N ASP A 237 -7.76 -29.10 5.01
CA ASP A 237 -8.51 -28.64 3.86
C ASP A 237 -8.72 -27.12 3.90
N ARG A 238 -9.08 -26.53 2.75
CA ARG A 238 -9.27 -25.07 2.62
C ARG A 238 -10.31 -24.51 3.60
N GLY A 239 -11.35 -25.30 3.93
CA GLY A 239 -12.40 -24.90 4.85
C GLY A 239 -11.86 -24.79 6.30
N THR A 240 -11.12 -25.82 6.74
CA THR A 240 -10.49 -25.84 8.06
C THR A 240 -9.44 -24.75 8.21
N TYR A 241 -8.63 -24.51 7.16
CA TYR A 241 -7.68 -23.40 7.13
C TYR A 241 -8.39 -22.04 7.29
N SER A 242 -9.47 -21.81 6.53
CA SER A 242 -10.22 -20.55 6.61
C SER A 242 -10.82 -20.32 8.01
N MET A 243 -11.30 -21.37 8.66
CA MET A 243 -11.82 -21.28 10.04
C MET A 243 -10.71 -21.04 11.07
N ALA A 244 -9.53 -21.59 10.86
CA ALA A 244 -8.39 -21.37 11.75
C ALA A 244 -7.79 -19.96 11.65
N MET A 245 -7.99 -19.27 10.50
CA MET A 245 -7.49 -17.91 10.24
C MET A 245 -8.51 -16.81 10.53
N ALA A 246 -9.79 -17.15 10.77
CA ALA A 246 -10.87 -16.20 11.07
C ALA A 246 -10.93 -15.88 12.57
#